data_6e8da061fdc5e1689c3d25025a6d2434
#
_entry.id   6e8da061fdc5e1689c3d25025a6d2434
#
_cell.length_a   1.000
_cell.length_b   1.000
_cell.length_c   1.000
_cell.angle_alpha   90.00
_cell.angle_beta   90.00
_cell.angle_gamma   90.00
#
_symmetry.space_group_name_H-M   'P 1'
#
loop_
_entity.id
_entity.type
_entity.pdbx_description
1 polymer ?
#
loop_
_entity_poly.entity_id
_entity_poly.type
_entity_poly.pdbx_seq_one_letter_code
_entity_poly.pdbx_strand_id
1 'polypeptide(L)' 'MNRKNAPYGTYRDYPKIHIYVGAYGIWNYVASTTWARTCKEARAIYADEKGLGLGNVKALFSKN' A
#
# COMPACT_ATOMS: atom_id res chain seq x y z
N MET A 1 -0.16 -14.88 1.30
CA MET A 1 -0.76 -14.73 -0.02
C MET A 1 0.28 -14.46 -1.07
N ASN A 2 0.11 -15.04 -2.19
CA ASN A 2 1.12 -14.97 -3.22
C ASN A 2 0.80 -13.85 -4.22
N ARG A 3 1.56 -12.78 -4.18
CA ARG A 3 1.32 -11.63 -5.04
C ARG A 3 1.58 -11.90 -6.51
N LYS A 4 2.35 -12.92 -6.78
CA LYS A 4 2.61 -13.29 -8.16
C LYS A 4 1.34 -13.66 -8.90
N ASN A 5 0.35 -14.06 -8.17
CA ASN A 5 -0.92 -14.48 -8.75
C ASN A 5 -1.97 -13.40 -8.71
N ALA A 6 -1.54 -12.16 -8.53
CA ALA A 6 -2.48 -11.06 -8.54
C ALA A 6 -3.27 -11.09 -9.84
N PRO A 7 -4.59 -10.95 -9.77
CA PRO A 7 -5.42 -11.07 -10.97
C PRO A 7 -5.29 -9.89 -11.93
N TYR A 8 -4.57 -8.87 -11.56
CA TYR A 8 -4.50 -7.65 -12.35
C TYR A 8 -3.35 -7.62 -13.33
N GLY A 9 -2.53 -8.66 -13.35
CA GLY A 9 -1.40 -8.68 -14.24
C GLY A 9 -0.09 -8.77 -13.49
N THR A 10 0.97 -8.25 -14.07
CA THR A 10 2.27 -8.34 -13.47
C THR A 10 2.57 -7.14 -12.59
N TYR A 11 3.53 -7.31 -11.70
CA TYR A 11 3.90 -6.26 -10.77
C TYR A 11 4.43 -5.02 -11.48
N ARG A 12 5.13 -5.20 -12.59
CA ARG A 12 5.71 -4.03 -13.24
C ARG A 12 4.68 -3.16 -13.95
N ASP A 13 3.47 -3.67 -14.12
CA ASP A 13 2.39 -2.88 -14.69
C ASP A 13 1.70 -2.04 -13.63
N TYR A 14 2.10 -2.17 -12.40
CA TYR A 14 1.46 -1.49 -11.29
C TYR A 14 2.25 -0.25 -10.91
N PRO A 15 1.57 0.76 -10.41
CA PRO A 15 2.27 1.94 -9.93
C PRO A 15 3.03 1.64 -8.65
N LYS A 16 4.06 2.44 -8.38
CA LYS A 16 4.75 2.35 -7.11
C LYS A 16 4.01 3.21 -6.10
N ILE A 17 3.66 2.61 -4.99
CA ILE A 17 2.88 3.27 -3.95
C ILE A 17 3.64 3.18 -2.64
N HIS A 18 3.81 4.32 -1.98
CA HIS A 18 4.46 4.39 -0.67
C HIS A 18 3.44 4.26 0.43
N ILE A 19 3.73 3.43 1.41
CA ILE A 19 2.86 3.18 2.55
C ILE A 19 3.44 3.85 3.78
N TYR A 20 2.59 4.54 4.52
CA TYR A 20 2.95 5.22 5.77
C TYR A 20 2.02 4.75 6.87
N VAL A 21 2.57 4.61 8.07
CA VAL A 21 1.80 4.22 9.25
C VAL A 21 1.97 5.29 10.30
N GLY A 22 0.87 5.66 10.95
CA GLY A 22 0.95 6.67 11.99
C GLY A 22 -0.41 7.12 12.44
N ALA A 23 -0.45 8.27 13.12
CA ALA A 23 -1.68 8.85 13.64
C ALA A 23 -1.41 10.30 14.00
N TYR A 24 -2.51 11.08 14.10
CA TYR A 24 -2.44 12.46 14.58
C TYR A 24 -1.46 13.32 13.77
N GLY A 25 -1.41 13.07 12.45
CA GLY A 25 -0.56 13.87 11.58
C GLY A 25 0.89 13.46 11.55
N ILE A 26 1.27 12.44 12.30
CA ILE A 26 2.64 11.94 12.31
C ILE A 26 2.66 10.63 11.54
N TRP A 27 3.36 10.62 10.40
CA TRP A 27 3.38 9.49 9.49
C TRP A 27 4.80 9.02 9.25
N ASN A 28 5.00 7.71 9.35
CA ASN A 28 6.30 7.11 9.14
C ASN A 28 6.24 6.20 7.94
N TYR A 29 7.17 6.39 7.02
CA TYR A 29 7.29 5.55 5.85
C TYR A 29 7.69 4.14 6.26
N VAL A 30 6.96 3.14 5.77
CA VAL A 30 7.24 1.76 6.16
C VAL A 30 7.50 0.84 4.98
N ALA A 31 6.97 1.15 3.81
CA ALA A 31 7.14 0.23 2.68
C ALA A 31 6.74 0.89 1.36
N SER A 32 7.28 0.37 0.29
CA SER A 32 6.80 0.66 -1.05
C SER A 32 6.20 -0.62 -1.61
N THR A 33 5.21 -0.47 -2.47
CA THR A 33 4.54 -1.63 -3.02
C THR A 33 4.25 -1.45 -4.50
N THR A 34 4.25 -2.58 -5.20
CA THR A 34 3.81 -2.66 -6.58
C THR A 34 2.76 -3.78 -6.73
N TRP A 35 2.09 -4.13 -5.63
CA TRP A 35 1.08 -5.20 -5.65
C TRP A 35 -0.34 -4.65 -5.56
N ALA A 36 -0.51 -3.36 -5.72
CA ALA A 36 -1.83 -2.75 -5.71
C ALA A 36 -1.88 -1.70 -6.81
N ARG A 37 -3.04 -1.50 -7.40
CA ARG A 37 -3.19 -0.57 -8.50
C ARG A 37 -3.55 0.83 -8.06
N THR A 38 -4.15 0.95 -6.90
CA THR A 38 -4.56 2.25 -6.37
C THR A 38 -4.09 2.40 -4.94
N CYS A 39 -4.00 3.64 -4.49
CA CYS A 39 -3.63 3.91 -3.12
C CYS A 39 -4.65 3.34 -2.15
N LYS A 40 -5.92 3.40 -2.51
CA LYS A 40 -6.98 2.85 -1.66
C LYS A 40 -6.79 1.36 -1.47
N GLU A 41 -6.48 0.65 -2.54
CA GLU A 41 -6.27 -0.79 -2.48
C GLU A 41 -5.03 -1.11 -1.65
N ALA A 42 -3.94 -0.40 -1.87
CA ALA A 42 -2.71 -0.62 -1.13
C ALA A 42 -2.92 -0.40 0.37
N ARG A 43 -3.61 0.66 0.71
CA ARG A 43 -3.91 1.00 2.09
C ARG A 43 -4.72 -0.10 2.76
N ALA A 44 -5.77 -0.56 2.07
CA ALA A 44 -6.65 -1.58 2.65
C ALA A 44 -5.93 -2.89 2.84
N ILE A 45 -5.13 -3.31 1.86
CA ILE A 45 -4.41 -4.56 1.94
C ILE A 45 -3.37 -4.51 3.07
N TYR A 46 -2.63 -3.42 3.14
CA TYR A 46 -1.61 -3.30 4.18
C TYR A 46 -2.23 -3.28 5.57
N ALA A 47 -3.30 -2.52 5.74
CA ALA A 47 -3.98 -2.44 7.03
C ALA A 47 -4.49 -3.81 7.45
N ASP A 48 -5.06 -4.55 6.51
CA ASP A 48 -5.59 -5.88 6.81
C ASP A 48 -4.48 -6.84 7.20
N GLU A 49 -3.39 -6.84 6.46
CA GLU A 49 -2.29 -7.76 6.75
C GLU A 49 -1.62 -7.47 8.08
N LYS A 50 -1.58 -6.22 8.48
CA LYS A 50 -0.90 -5.83 9.72
C LYS A 50 -1.85 -5.68 10.89
N GLY A 51 -3.14 -5.86 10.67
CA GLY A 51 -4.11 -5.71 11.74
C GLY A 51 -4.27 -4.29 12.21
N LEU A 52 -4.09 -3.33 11.30
CA LEU A 52 -4.19 -1.91 11.63
C LEU A 52 -5.52 -1.34 11.16
N GLY A 53 -5.96 -0.28 11.82
CA GLY A 53 -7.12 0.45 11.35
C GLY A 53 -6.78 1.26 10.12
N LEU A 54 -7.76 1.46 9.23
CA LEU A 54 -7.52 2.24 8.02
C LEU A 54 -7.05 3.65 8.32
N GLY A 55 -7.52 4.22 9.41
CA GLY A 55 -7.11 5.56 9.79
C GLY A 55 -5.65 5.67 10.20
N ASN A 56 -4.98 4.55 10.41
CA ASN A 56 -3.57 4.53 10.81
C ASN A 56 -2.65 4.18 9.64
N VAL A 57 -3.19 4.06 8.45
CA VAL A 57 -2.41 3.71 7.27
C VAL A 57 -2.68 4.73 6.18
N LYS A 58 -1.64 5.16 5.52
CA LYS A 58 -1.73 6.15 4.45
C LYS A 58 -0.94 5.64 3.26
N ALA A 59 -1.46 5.86 2.07
CA ALA A 59 -0.79 5.43 0.86
C ALA A 59 -0.77 6.56 -0.15
N LEU A 60 0.38 6.79 -0.76
CA LEU A 60 0.57 7.84 -1.74
C LEU A 60 1.35 7.29 -2.93
N PHE A 61 1.01 7.75 -4.12
CA PHE A 61 1.77 7.36 -5.30
C PHE A 61 3.18 7.94 -5.21
N SER A 62 4.14 7.14 -5.67
CA SER A 62 5.50 7.64 -5.81
C SER A 62 5.54 8.70 -6.89
N LYS A 63 6.36 9.69 -6.69
CA LYS A 63 6.50 10.77 -7.66
C LYS A 63 7.40 10.41 -8.83
N ASN A 64 8.05 9.31 -8.75
CA ASN A 64 8.94 8.91 -9.83
C ASN A 64 8.23 8.04 -10.82
#